data_32e099f3f311f97f9a86e7d523866f86
#
_entry.id   32e099f3f311f97f9a86e7d523866f86
#
_cell.length_a   1.000
_cell.length_b   1.000
_cell.length_c   1.000
_cell.angle_alpha   90.00
_cell.angle_beta   90.00
_cell.angle_gamma   90.00
#
_symmetry.space_group_name_H-M   'P 1'
#
loop_
_entity.id
_entity.type
_entity.pdbx_description
1 polymer ?
#
loop_
_entity_poly.entity_id
_entity_poly.type
_entity_poly.pdbx_seq_one_letter_code
_entity_poly.pdbx_strand_id
1 'polypeptide(L)'
;MKPTFPLSCLLFAATLLPCLAQEPEVLPSDPVPAVEAALESVELAPAVEAAVKVAEAAPAAEASEGGMTLSEFITELDDIAWGSVVLCLLVGVGLIYTVSTGFLQFRRFGHAMTHTAGKVFKKQQAGEGEVTPLQALTTALAATVGTGNIAGVTGAIVIGGPGAVFWMWVSALVGMCTKFAEVTLAVHYRERNDKGDWVGGPMYYIKNGLGQGFGWLSVLFCVFGGLAAFGIGNATQVQSIGEAIGSAIDALGGNVGAHTLTVAGNTFTLCNLIVGIAVAGIVGLVLFGGIKRIGSVTEKIVPFMAVVYVVSTLVVILANAGHIGTVFAMIFKGAFNADAALGGAVGISISTSITKGIARGCFSNEAGLGSAPMAHAATSETDAIRQGFFGIFEVFMDTIVICTLTALTVLCGYCSKGIDIAWGTKGGAALVSASLGSVLSGGVGSVILALCLALFALSTILSWSLYGTRCFEYLFGTRASVGYKLVFILFAIVGATMSLNDAWNLADALNGFMAIPNLIAILILSPVVIKLLREYFARNGRQ
;
A
#
# COMPACT_ATOMS: atom_id res chain seq x y z
N MET A 1 -9.99 34.25 8.99
CA MET A 1 -8.56 34.48 8.66
C MET A 1 -8.24 33.60 7.46
N LYS A 2 -7.82 34.15 6.33
CA LYS A 2 -7.55 33.40 5.11
C LYS A 2 -6.28 32.54 5.33
N PRO A 3 -6.28 31.24 5.01
CA PRO A 3 -5.04 30.46 5.00
C PRO A 3 -4.27 30.80 3.73
N THR A 4 -3.12 31.45 3.90
CA THR A 4 -2.14 31.70 2.83
C THR A 4 -1.30 30.45 2.63
N PHE A 5 -1.74 29.57 1.75
CA PHE A 5 -1.17 28.22 1.56
C PHE A 5 -0.01 28.10 0.54
N PRO A 6 0.31 29.02 -0.36
CA PRO A 6 1.36 28.77 -1.35
C PRO A 6 2.80 29.03 -0.87
N LEU A 7 2.99 29.78 0.22
CA LEU A 7 4.35 30.16 0.66
C LEU A 7 5.06 29.10 1.49
N SER A 8 4.32 28.23 2.19
CA SER A 8 4.88 27.18 3.04
C SER A 8 5.47 26.01 2.23
N CYS A 9 4.85 25.66 1.10
CA CYS A 9 5.39 24.60 0.23
C CYS A 9 6.64 25.06 -0.53
N LEU A 10 6.69 26.31 -0.95
CA LEU A 10 7.87 26.92 -1.57
C LEU A 10 8.99 27.17 -0.54
N LEU A 11 8.65 27.56 0.68
CA LEU A 11 9.61 27.68 1.79
C LEU A 11 10.15 26.32 2.23
N PHE A 12 9.33 25.26 2.25
CA PHE A 12 9.78 23.90 2.57
C PHE A 12 10.71 23.34 1.47
N ALA A 13 10.39 23.56 0.20
CA ALA A 13 11.28 23.23 -0.90
C ALA A 13 12.56 24.09 -0.89
N ALA A 14 12.46 25.38 -0.59
CA ALA A 14 13.60 26.29 -0.52
C ALA A 14 14.49 26.08 0.72
N THR A 15 13.96 25.54 1.83
CA THR A 15 14.76 25.17 3.01
C THR A 15 15.44 23.82 2.87
N LEU A 16 14.94 22.93 1.99
CA LEU A 16 15.60 21.66 1.68
C LEU A 16 16.74 21.79 0.66
N LEU A 17 16.65 22.75 -0.28
CA LEU A 17 17.72 22.98 -1.25
C LEU A 17 19.10 23.29 -0.64
N PRO A 18 19.24 24.12 0.42
CA PRO A 18 20.54 24.35 1.03
C PRO A 18 21.13 23.15 1.77
N CYS A 19 20.29 22.24 2.31
CA CYS A 19 20.75 20.98 2.90
C CYS A 19 21.25 19.98 1.86
N LEU A 20 20.82 20.09 0.61
CA LEU A 20 21.33 19.32 -0.53
C LEU A 20 22.67 19.88 -1.05
N ALA A 21 23.05 21.10 -0.67
CA ALA A 21 24.27 21.81 -1.08
C ALA A 21 25.43 21.72 -0.08
N GLN A 22 25.24 21.06 1.08
CA GLN A 22 26.38 20.78 1.98
C GLN A 22 27.07 19.51 1.50
N GLU A 23 28.19 19.71 0.82
CA GLU A 23 29.11 18.65 0.39
C GLU A 23 29.69 17.90 1.59
N PRO A 24 29.68 16.54 1.58
CA PRO A 24 30.66 15.78 2.35
C PRO A 24 32.00 15.90 1.62
N GLU A 25 33.04 16.30 2.34
CA GLU A 25 34.40 16.41 1.83
C GLU A 25 34.83 15.13 1.06
N VAL A 26 35.49 15.40 -0.10
CA VAL A 26 36.22 14.47 -0.96
C VAL A 26 35.37 13.60 -1.92
N LEU A 27 34.99 14.20 -3.05
CA LEU A 27 34.92 13.49 -4.33
C LEU A 27 35.25 14.45 -5.48
N PRO A 28 35.98 14.02 -6.53
CA PRO A 28 36.35 14.88 -7.65
C PRO A 28 35.12 15.32 -8.44
N SER A 29 35.11 16.60 -8.72
CA SER A 29 34.14 17.36 -9.48
C SER A 29 34.08 16.92 -10.92
N ASP A 30 32.95 16.41 -11.39
CA ASP A 30 32.43 16.73 -12.71
C ASP A 30 30.90 16.69 -12.63
N PRO A 31 30.23 17.85 -12.76
CA PRO A 31 28.78 17.89 -12.86
C PRO A 31 28.35 17.33 -14.19
N VAL A 32 27.39 16.42 -14.17
CA VAL A 32 26.81 15.86 -15.39
C VAL A 32 25.86 16.91 -15.99
N PRO A 33 26.18 17.52 -17.14
CA PRO A 33 25.36 18.60 -17.74
C PRO A 33 23.94 18.16 -18.13
N ALA A 34 23.67 16.86 -18.10
CA ALA A 34 22.37 16.29 -18.46
C ALA A 34 21.26 16.49 -17.39
N VAL A 35 21.61 16.76 -16.14
CA VAL A 35 20.60 16.94 -15.05
C VAL A 35 20.10 18.37 -15.01
N GLU A 36 20.99 19.36 -15.21
CA GLU A 36 20.57 20.77 -15.34
C GLU A 36 19.74 20.99 -16.61
N ALA A 37 20.16 20.45 -17.76
CA ALA A 37 19.41 20.53 -18.99
C ALA A 37 18.05 19.79 -18.96
N ALA A 38 17.94 18.73 -18.16
CA ALA A 38 16.67 18.02 -17.96
C ALA A 38 15.71 18.78 -17.03
N LEU A 39 16.24 19.53 -16.06
CA LEU A 39 15.43 20.40 -15.18
C LEU A 39 14.94 21.67 -15.90
N GLU A 40 15.72 22.20 -16.83
CA GLU A 40 15.33 23.37 -17.64
C GLU A 40 14.41 23.02 -18.82
N SER A 41 14.39 21.77 -19.28
CA SER A 41 13.59 21.35 -20.44
C SER A 41 12.24 20.71 -20.10
N VAL A 42 11.92 20.49 -18.82
CA VAL A 42 10.61 20.00 -18.41
C VAL A 42 9.73 21.20 -18.06
N GLU A 43 8.87 21.61 -18.98
CA GLU A 43 7.72 22.45 -18.65
C GLU A 43 6.81 21.69 -17.67
N LEU A 44 7.11 21.84 -16.39
CA LEU A 44 6.32 21.31 -15.27
C LEU A 44 4.99 22.05 -15.09
N ALA A 45 4.77 23.10 -15.88
CA ALA A 45 3.67 24.05 -15.73
C ALA A 45 2.27 23.42 -15.75
N PRO A 46 1.87 22.52 -16.68
CA PRO A 46 0.46 22.10 -16.71
C PRO A 46 0.06 21.15 -15.59
N ALA A 47 0.98 20.27 -15.16
CA ALA A 47 0.67 19.30 -14.10
C ALA A 47 0.73 19.94 -12.70
N VAL A 48 1.63 20.90 -12.49
CA VAL A 48 1.73 21.67 -11.25
C VAL A 48 0.58 22.69 -11.16
N GLU A 49 0.23 23.37 -12.26
CA GLU A 49 -0.95 24.25 -12.28
C GLU A 49 -2.27 23.49 -12.08
N ALA A 50 -2.39 22.29 -12.62
CA ALA A 50 -3.54 21.43 -12.35
C ALA A 50 -3.61 21.01 -10.87
N ALA A 51 -2.48 20.66 -10.26
CA ALA A 51 -2.41 20.33 -8.84
C ALA A 51 -2.69 21.53 -7.93
N VAL A 52 -2.25 22.73 -8.31
CA VAL A 52 -2.52 23.97 -7.56
C VAL A 52 -4.00 24.38 -7.68
N LYS A 53 -4.61 24.27 -8.86
CA LYS A 53 -6.05 24.53 -9.04
C LYS A 53 -6.93 23.54 -8.28
N VAL A 54 -6.47 22.28 -8.11
CA VAL A 54 -7.14 21.26 -7.29
C VAL A 54 -7.11 21.65 -5.81
N ALA A 55 -6.01 22.25 -5.33
CA ALA A 55 -5.91 22.72 -3.95
C ALA A 55 -6.78 23.96 -3.65
N GLU A 56 -7.09 24.77 -4.65
CA GLU A 56 -7.93 25.96 -4.50
C GLU A 56 -9.45 25.67 -4.55
N ALA A 57 -9.84 24.48 -5.04
CA ALA A 57 -11.25 24.09 -5.21
C ALA A 57 -11.84 23.29 -4.02
N ALA A 58 -11.10 23.12 -2.93
CA ALA A 58 -11.62 22.43 -1.74
C ALA A 58 -12.67 23.29 -1.02
N PRO A 59 -13.89 22.77 -0.73
CA PRO A 59 -14.92 23.52 -0.02
C PRO A 59 -14.46 23.86 1.40
N ALA A 60 -14.69 25.12 1.80
CA ALA A 60 -14.45 25.58 3.16
C ALA A 60 -15.41 24.89 4.12
N ALA A 61 -14.90 24.20 5.13
CA ALA A 61 -15.71 23.62 6.20
C ALA A 61 -16.34 24.72 7.05
N GLU A 62 -17.67 24.72 7.17
CA GLU A 62 -18.41 25.54 8.13
C GLU A 62 -18.16 25.00 9.55
N ALA A 63 -17.69 25.85 10.44
CA ALA A 63 -17.46 25.50 11.86
C ALA A 63 -18.79 25.33 12.59
N SER A 64 -19.06 24.16 13.17
CA SER A 64 -20.16 23.93 14.07
C SER A 64 -19.76 24.27 15.52
N GLU A 65 -20.63 24.94 16.25
CA GLU A 65 -20.50 25.24 17.68
C GLU A 65 -20.83 24.00 18.54
N GLY A 66 -19.93 23.01 18.53
CA GLY A 66 -19.97 21.85 19.40
C GLY A 66 -18.59 21.19 19.38
N GLY A 67 -18.09 20.75 20.54
CA GLY A 67 -16.77 20.10 20.60
C GLY A 67 -16.71 18.93 19.62
N MET A 68 -15.60 18.84 18.87
CA MET A 68 -15.32 17.79 17.87
C MET A 68 -15.46 16.40 18.50
N THR A 69 -16.24 15.52 17.92
CA THR A 69 -16.35 14.13 18.34
C THR A 69 -15.08 13.35 17.97
N LEU A 70 -14.83 12.23 18.65
CA LEU A 70 -13.67 11.36 18.34
C LEU A 70 -13.68 10.90 16.88
N SER A 71 -14.85 10.58 16.33
CA SER A 71 -14.99 10.16 14.93
C SER A 71 -14.68 11.28 13.95
N GLU A 72 -15.13 12.52 14.23
CA GLU A 72 -14.77 13.70 13.42
C GLU A 72 -13.28 13.99 13.48
N PHE A 73 -12.67 13.92 14.66
CA PHE A 73 -11.21 14.09 14.82
C PHE A 73 -10.41 13.05 14.03
N ILE A 74 -10.82 11.77 14.07
CA ILE A 74 -10.16 10.71 13.31
C ILE A 74 -10.31 10.96 11.78
N THR A 75 -11.48 11.42 11.35
CA THR A 75 -11.72 11.74 9.94
C THR A 75 -10.85 12.92 9.48
N GLU A 76 -10.72 13.95 10.30
CA GLU A 76 -9.84 15.10 10.01
C GLU A 76 -8.37 14.68 9.96
N LEU A 77 -7.93 13.77 10.84
CA LEU A 77 -6.59 13.20 10.79
C LEU A 77 -6.34 12.43 9.48
N ASP A 78 -7.33 11.67 9.01
CA ASP A 78 -7.24 10.94 7.74
C ASP A 78 -7.17 11.90 6.54
N ASP A 79 -7.98 12.95 6.52
CA ASP A 79 -7.95 13.98 5.48
C ASP A 79 -6.61 14.73 5.44
N ILE A 80 -5.98 14.96 6.59
CA ILE A 80 -4.62 15.53 6.67
C ILE A 80 -3.58 14.54 6.16
N ALA A 81 -3.66 13.28 6.60
CA ALA A 81 -2.70 12.23 6.30
C ALA A 81 -2.67 11.85 4.81
N TRP A 82 -3.81 11.91 4.14
CA TRP A 82 -3.95 11.67 2.69
C TRP A 82 -4.26 12.96 1.92
N GLY A 83 -4.01 14.10 2.53
CA GLY A 83 -4.19 15.39 1.90
C GLY A 83 -3.19 15.64 0.76
N SER A 84 -3.43 16.72 0.01
CA SER A 84 -2.66 17.07 -1.18
C SER A 84 -1.15 17.11 -0.96
N VAL A 85 -0.69 17.47 0.25
CA VAL A 85 0.74 17.54 0.58
C VAL A 85 1.38 16.16 0.54
N VAL A 86 0.78 15.16 1.21
CA VAL A 86 1.34 13.80 1.26
C VAL A 86 1.23 13.13 -0.11
N LEU A 87 0.13 13.33 -0.83
CA LEU A 87 -0.02 12.82 -2.20
C LEU A 87 1.01 13.44 -3.16
N CYS A 88 1.26 14.74 -3.06
CA CYS A 88 2.32 15.41 -3.84
C CYS A 88 3.72 14.89 -3.49
N LEU A 89 3.99 14.60 -2.22
CA LEU A 89 5.25 14.00 -1.80
C LEU A 89 5.41 12.57 -2.36
N LEU A 90 4.37 11.74 -2.27
CA LEU A 90 4.38 10.36 -2.79
C LEU A 90 4.67 10.33 -4.29
N VAL A 91 3.91 11.10 -5.06
CA VAL A 91 4.08 11.19 -6.53
C VAL A 91 5.40 11.89 -6.87
N GLY A 92 5.72 12.99 -6.19
CA GLY A 92 6.91 13.80 -6.44
C GLY A 92 8.21 13.01 -6.22
N VAL A 93 8.32 12.30 -5.10
CA VAL A 93 9.47 11.42 -4.83
C VAL A 93 9.57 10.31 -5.88
N GLY A 94 8.43 9.69 -6.25
CA GLY A 94 8.39 8.68 -7.30
C GLY A 94 8.82 9.22 -8.67
N LEU A 95 8.45 10.44 -9.03
CA LEU A 95 8.90 11.11 -10.25
C LEU A 95 10.39 11.42 -10.22
N ILE A 96 10.91 11.94 -9.10
CA ILE A 96 12.34 12.20 -8.92
C ILE A 96 13.14 10.91 -9.13
N TYR A 97 12.73 9.82 -8.50
CA TYR A 97 13.39 8.53 -8.72
C TYR A 97 13.23 8.01 -10.15
N THR A 98 12.06 8.16 -10.75
CA THR A 98 11.81 7.76 -12.14
C THR A 98 12.77 8.48 -13.09
N VAL A 99 12.89 9.80 -12.97
CA VAL A 99 13.77 10.61 -13.84
C VAL A 99 15.26 10.34 -13.53
N SER A 100 15.65 10.38 -12.27
CA SER A 100 17.06 10.25 -11.87
C SER A 100 17.63 8.85 -12.09
N THR A 101 16.80 7.80 -12.12
CA THR A 101 17.20 6.44 -12.53
C THR A 101 17.08 6.19 -14.04
N GLY A 102 16.65 7.20 -14.80
CA GLY A 102 16.46 7.12 -16.25
C GLY A 102 15.34 6.17 -16.65
N PHE A 103 14.18 6.30 -16.00
CA PHE A 103 12.99 5.47 -16.26
C PHE A 103 13.27 3.97 -16.07
N LEU A 104 13.91 3.61 -14.97
CA LEU A 104 14.36 2.25 -14.65
C LEU A 104 13.26 1.21 -14.81
N GLN A 105 12.07 1.51 -14.29
CA GLN A 105 10.90 0.63 -14.30
C GLN A 105 10.43 0.26 -15.73
N PHE A 106 10.72 1.09 -16.73
CA PHE A 106 10.41 0.79 -18.12
C PHE A 106 11.61 0.16 -18.84
N ARG A 107 12.78 0.81 -18.76
CA ARG A 107 13.99 0.39 -19.48
C ARG A 107 14.52 -0.96 -19.04
N ARG A 108 14.33 -1.32 -17.78
CA ARG A 108 14.83 -2.56 -17.18
C ARG A 108 13.72 -3.46 -16.65
N PHE A 109 12.48 -3.24 -17.11
CA PHE A 109 11.34 -4.05 -16.71
C PHE A 109 11.57 -5.54 -16.93
N GLY A 110 12.01 -5.92 -18.13
CA GLY A 110 12.35 -7.32 -18.42
C GLY A 110 13.43 -7.89 -17.50
N HIS A 111 14.45 -7.09 -17.15
CA HIS A 111 15.47 -7.49 -16.17
C HIS A 111 14.86 -7.70 -14.78
N ALA A 112 14.01 -6.79 -14.32
CA ALA A 112 13.29 -6.94 -13.06
C ALA A 112 12.45 -8.22 -13.05
N MET A 113 11.65 -8.47 -14.08
CA MET A 113 10.80 -9.67 -14.19
C MET A 113 11.59 -10.97 -14.21
N THR A 114 12.66 -11.04 -14.98
CA THR A 114 13.48 -12.27 -15.08
C THR A 114 14.26 -12.58 -13.81
N HIS A 115 14.71 -11.55 -13.07
CA HIS A 115 15.45 -11.72 -11.83
C HIS A 115 14.55 -12.00 -10.62
N THR A 116 13.26 -11.69 -10.71
CA THR A 116 12.26 -11.95 -9.66
C THR A 116 11.44 -13.19 -9.98
N ALA A 117 10.55 -13.14 -10.97
CA ALA A 117 9.69 -14.26 -11.34
C ALA A 117 10.49 -15.49 -11.78
N GLY A 118 11.62 -15.30 -12.48
CA GLY A 118 12.50 -16.41 -12.86
C GLY A 118 13.18 -17.14 -11.70
N LYS A 119 13.20 -16.56 -10.50
CA LYS A 119 13.72 -17.20 -9.27
C LYS A 119 12.64 -17.90 -8.44
N VAL A 120 11.35 -17.63 -8.69
CA VAL A 120 10.22 -18.25 -7.97
C VAL A 120 10.27 -19.77 -8.01
N PHE A 121 10.76 -20.35 -9.11
CA PHE A 121 10.86 -21.81 -9.29
C PHE A 121 12.23 -22.40 -8.90
N LYS A 122 13.18 -21.58 -8.42
CA LYS A 122 14.50 -22.06 -8.01
C LYS A 122 14.57 -22.18 -6.49
N LYS A 123 14.85 -23.39 -5.98
CA LYS A 123 15.12 -23.59 -4.54
C LYS A 123 16.33 -22.75 -4.13
N GLN A 124 16.14 -21.83 -3.22
CA GLN A 124 17.19 -21.03 -2.61
C GLN A 124 17.29 -21.42 -1.13
N GLN A 125 18.50 -21.35 -0.58
CA GLN A 125 18.75 -21.60 0.84
C GLN A 125 19.07 -20.28 1.53
N ALA A 126 18.53 -20.08 2.72
CA ALA A 126 18.83 -18.94 3.58
C ALA A 126 19.61 -19.43 4.80
N GLY A 127 20.54 -18.62 5.28
CA GLY A 127 21.32 -18.86 6.49
C GLY A 127 20.49 -18.68 7.78
N GLU A 128 21.17 -18.74 8.93
CA GLU A 128 20.55 -18.36 10.20
C GLU A 128 20.25 -16.86 10.24
N GLY A 129 19.07 -16.49 10.76
CA GLY A 129 18.63 -15.09 10.83
C GLY A 129 18.27 -14.45 9.47
N GLU A 130 18.11 -15.29 8.41
CA GLU A 130 17.81 -14.85 7.05
C GLU A 130 16.60 -15.58 6.49
N VAL A 131 15.98 -14.95 5.49
CA VAL A 131 14.95 -15.58 4.64
C VAL A 131 15.41 -15.54 3.18
N THR A 132 14.88 -16.42 2.34
CA THR A 132 15.20 -16.37 0.91
C THR A 132 14.66 -15.08 0.27
N PRO A 133 15.24 -14.59 -0.84
CA PRO A 133 14.69 -13.46 -1.57
C PRO A 133 13.21 -13.64 -1.95
N LEU A 134 12.78 -14.86 -2.25
CA LEU A 134 11.38 -15.19 -2.51
C LEU A 134 10.52 -15.06 -1.25
N GLN A 135 10.98 -15.57 -0.11
CA GLN A 135 10.26 -15.41 1.16
C GLN A 135 10.15 -13.95 1.59
N ALA A 136 11.19 -13.14 1.37
CA ALA A 136 11.14 -11.70 1.60
C ALA A 136 10.09 -11.03 0.69
N LEU A 137 10.10 -11.35 -0.61
CA LEU A 137 9.11 -10.86 -1.57
C LEU A 137 7.69 -11.30 -1.21
N THR A 138 7.47 -12.58 -0.94
CA THR A 138 6.12 -13.07 -0.63
C THR A 138 5.61 -12.55 0.71
N THR A 139 6.51 -12.26 1.67
CA THR A 139 6.13 -11.55 2.89
C THR A 139 5.73 -10.11 2.61
N ALA A 140 6.43 -9.40 1.74
CA ALA A 140 6.05 -8.05 1.31
C ALA A 140 4.74 -8.07 0.51
N LEU A 141 4.61 -8.97 -0.49
CA LEU A 141 3.36 -9.15 -1.24
C LEU A 141 2.17 -9.57 -0.36
N ALA A 142 2.41 -10.31 0.72
CA ALA A 142 1.37 -10.68 1.67
C ALA A 142 0.82 -9.47 2.43
N ALA A 143 1.64 -8.41 2.63
CA ALA A 143 1.18 -7.17 3.22
C ALA A 143 0.40 -6.32 2.22
N THR A 144 0.92 -6.19 0.99
CA THR A 144 0.35 -5.33 -0.06
C THR A 144 -0.89 -5.94 -0.69
N VAL A 145 -0.88 -7.25 -1.01
CA VAL A 145 -2.04 -7.96 -1.58
C VAL A 145 -3.00 -8.37 -0.47
N GLY A 146 -3.89 -7.46 -0.11
CA GLY A 146 -4.83 -7.58 0.99
C GLY A 146 -6.24 -7.13 0.63
N THR A 147 -6.98 -6.71 1.65
CA THR A 147 -8.33 -6.13 1.46
C THR A 147 -8.30 -4.85 0.62
N GLY A 148 -7.17 -4.14 0.58
CA GLY A 148 -6.96 -2.95 -0.24
C GLY A 148 -7.18 -3.20 -1.74
N ASN A 149 -6.73 -4.33 -2.26
CA ASN A 149 -6.89 -4.70 -3.68
C ASN A 149 -8.33 -5.03 -4.05
N ILE A 150 -9.18 -5.34 -3.10
CA ILE A 150 -10.59 -5.69 -3.30
C ILE A 150 -11.47 -4.54 -2.86
N ALA A 151 -11.59 -4.29 -1.56
CA ALA A 151 -12.44 -3.25 -1.01
C ALA A 151 -11.91 -1.83 -1.29
N GLY A 152 -10.57 -1.64 -1.26
CA GLY A 152 -9.95 -0.35 -1.56
C GLY A 152 -10.16 0.08 -3.01
N VAL A 153 -9.98 -0.84 -3.97
CA VAL A 153 -10.19 -0.57 -5.41
C VAL A 153 -11.66 -0.26 -5.68
N THR A 154 -12.58 -1.03 -5.12
CA THR A 154 -14.02 -0.77 -5.27
C THR A 154 -14.42 0.56 -4.65
N GLY A 155 -13.85 0.90 -3.48
CA GLY A 155 -14.04 2.22 -2.86
C GLY A 155 -13.54 3.37 -3.73
N ALA A 156 -12.36 3.22 -4.34
CA ALA A 156 -11.83 4.21 -5.29
C ALA A 156 -12.76 4.40 -6.50
N ILE A 157 -13.28 3.31 -7.05
CA ILE A 157 -14.21 3.35 -8.19
C ILE A 157 -15.53 4.03 -7.81
N VAL A 158 -16.12 3.66 -6.69
CA VAL A 158 -17.44 4.19 -6.26
C VAL A 158 -17.37 5.67 -5.94
N ILE A 159 -16.31 6.13 -5.25
CA ILE A 159 -16.15 7.53 -4.82
C ILE A 159 -15.53 8.39 -5.94
N GLY A 160 -14.48 7.88 -6.59
CA GLY A 160 -13.69 8.60 -7.58
C GLY A 160 -14.09 8.34 -9.03
N GLY A 161 -15.08 7.48 -9.26
CA GLY A 161 -15.49 7.06 -10.60
C GLY A 161 -14.50 6.08 -11.25
N PRO A 162 -14.82 5.59 -12.46
CA PRO A 162 -13.94 4.67 -13.20
C PRO A 162 -12.54 5.24 -13.46
N GLY A 163 -12.43 6.56 -13.58
CA GLY A 163 -11.16 7.27 -13.80
C GLY A 163 -10.14 7.10 -12.67
N ALA A 164 -10.59 6.81 -11.44
CA ALA A 164 -9.70 6.53 -10.32
C ALA A 164 -8.74 5.37 -10.63
N VAL A 165 -9.15 4.38 -11.43
CA VAL A 165 -8.31 3.26 -11.85
C VAL A 165 -7.11 3.73 -12.68
N PHE A 166 -7.29 4.69 -13.59
CA PHE A 166 -6.20 5.29 -14.34
C PHE A 166 -5.17 5.94 -13.42
N TRP A 167 -5.62 6.68 -12.41
CA TRP A 167 -4.73 7.36 -11.46
C TRP A 167 -4.05 6.37 -10.50
N MET A 168 -4.67 5.22 -10.21
CA MET A 168 -4.00 4.10 -9.53
C MET A 168 -2.84 3.57 -10.39
N TRP A 169 -3.01 3.42 -11.71
CA TRP A 169 -1.91 3.00 -12.59
C TRP A 169 -0.78 4.03 -12.63
N VAL A 170 -1.11 5.32 -12.69
CA VAL A 170 -0.11 6.39 -12.65
C VAL A 170 0.69 6.33 -11.36
N SER A 171 0.03 6.21 -10.19
CA SER A 171 0.70 6.09 -8.91
C SER A 171 1.60 4.85 -8.83
N ALA A 172 1.16 3.71 -9.38
CA ALA A 172 1.96 2.49 -9.41
C ALA A 172 3.20 2.63 -10.31
N LEU A 173 3.05 3.24 -11.49
CA LEU A 173 4.18 3.43 -12.40
C LEU A 173 5.31 4.25 -11.77
N VAL A 174 4.99 5.34 -11.05
CA VAL A 174 6.01 6.11 -10.33
C VAL A 174 6.43 5.41 -9.03
N GLY A 175 5.49 4.76 -8.35
CA GLY A 175 5.71 4.00 -7.13
C GLY A 175 6.68 2.83 -7.28
N MET A 176 6.79 2.23 -8.48
CA MET A 176 7.80 1.20 -8.75
C MET A 176 9.22 1.67 -8.48
N CYS A 177 9.57 2.90 -8.85
CA CYS A 177 10.89 3.45 -8.57
C CYS A 177 11.07 3.84 -7.11
N THR A 178 10.01 4.32 -6.45
CA THR A 178 10.01 4.57 -5.01
C THR A 178 10.28 3.28 -4.25
N LYS A 179 9.53 2.22 -4.52
CA LYS A 179 9.69 0.91 -3.87
C LYS A 179 11.08 0.31 -4.14
N PHE A 180 11.59 0.45 -5.37
CA PHE A 180 12.95 0.05 -5.71
C PHE A 180 13.98 0.74 -4.79
N ALA A 181 13.85 2.05 -4.58
CA ALA A 181 14.75 2.81 -3.73
C ALA A 181 14.64 2.39 -2.27
N GLU A 182 13.42 2.25 -1.74
CA GLU A 182 13.15 1.80 -0.37
C GLU A 182 13.79 0.44 -0.08
N VAL A 183 13.56 -0.54 -0.96
CA VAL A 183 14.13 -1.90 -0.81
C VAL A 183 15.64 -1.88 -0.93
N THR A 184 16.20 -1.10 -1.87
CA THR A 184 17.65 -0.94 -2.02
C THR A 184 18.28 -0.38 -0.75
N LEU A 185 17.73 0.70 -0.20
CA LEU A 185 18.25 1.32 1.02
C LEU A 185 18.10 0.40 2.24
N ALA A 186 16.99 -0.35 2.33
CA ALA A 186 16.77 -1.27 3.43
C ALA A 186 17.79 -2.40 3.48
N VAL A 187 18.20 -2.95 2.34
CA VAL A 187 19.24 -3.98 2.26
C VAL A 187 20.63 -3.36 2.45
N HIS A 188 20.87 -2.16 1.92
CA HIS A 188 22.17 -1.49 2.03
C HIS A 188 22.52 -1.07 3.48
N TYR A 189 21.53 -0.61 4.25
CA TYR A 189 21.72 -0.09 5.62
C TYR A 189 21.22 -1.03 6.73
N ARG A 190 20.95 -2.31 6.41
CA ARG A 190 20.50 -3.29 7.40
C ARG A 190 21.56 -3.63 8.44
N GLU A 191 21.12 -4.08 9.59
CA GLU A 191 21.97 -4.49 10.72
C GLU A 191 21.59 -5.91 11.19
N ARG A 192 22.41 -6.51 12.03
CA ARG A 192 22.05 -7.71 12.78
C ARG A 192 21.56 -7.32 14.18
N ASN A 193 20.40 -7.85 14.58
CA ASN A 193 19.91 -7.66 15.95
C ASN A 193 20.59 -8.62 16.94
N ASP A 194 20.25 -8.50 18.22
CA ASP A 194 20.82 -9.34 19.30
C ASP A 194 20.56 -10.85 19.12
N LYS A 195 19.60 -11.22 18.27
CA LYS A 195 19.29 -12.62 17.92
C LYS A 195 20.01 -13.11 16.67
N GLY A 196 20.79 -12.24 16.03
CA GLY A 196 21.47 -12.54 14.77
C GLY A 196 20.59 -12.41 13.53
N ASP A 197 19.33 -11.98 13.65
CA ASP A 197 18.45 -11.75 12.50
C ASP A 197 18.83 -10.46 11.78
N TRP A 198 18.75 -10.43 10.44
CA TRP A 198 18.82 -9.20 9.68
C TRP A 198 17.57 -8.32 9.95
N VAL A 199 17.83 -7.08 10.29
CA VAL A 199 16.80 -6.05 10.51
C VAL A 199 17.15 -4.81 9.69
N GLY A 200 16.14 -4.16 9.14
CA GLY A 200 16.28 -2.98 8.28
C GLY A 200 14.93 -2.32 8.04
N GLY A 201 14.92 -1.35 7.15
CA GLY A 201 13.76 -0.53 6.84
C GLY A 201 14.03 0.94 7.16
N PRO A 202 13.00 1.81 7.11
CA PRO A 202 13.17 3.26 7.28
C PRO A 202 13.95 3.67 8.51
N MET A 203 13.66 3.09 9.67
CA MET A 203 14.35 3.42 10.91
C MET A 203 15.86 3.18 10.83
N TYR A 204 16.30 2.17 10.08
CA TYR A 204 17.73 1.84 9.95
C TYR A 204 18.43 2.68 8.89
N TYR A 205 17.82 2.92 7.72
CA TYR A 205 18.48 3.78 6.74
C TYR A 205 18.40 5.28 7.12
N ILE A 206 17.42 5.70 7.94
CA ILE A 206 17.45 7.01 8.57
C ILE A 206 18.63 7.09 9.56
N LYS A 207 18.72 6.13 10.49
CA LYS A 207 19.79 6.08 11.51
C LYS A 207 21.19 6.03 10.86
N ASN A 208 21.40 5.12 9.91
CA ASN A 208 22.71 4.80 9.36
C ASN A 208 23.07 5.65 8.13
N GLY A 209 22.08 6.12 7.38
CA GLY A 209 22.27 6.91 6.17
C GLY A 209 22.25 8.41 6.41
N LEU A 210 21.36 8.92 7.27
CA LEU A 210 21.25 10.35 7.58
C LEU A 210 22.03 10.75 8.85
N GLY A 211 22.38 9.77 9.69
CA GLY A 211 23.16 9.99 10.91
C GLY A 211 22.32 10.40 12.13
N GLN A 212 23.01 10.67 13.25
CA GLN A 212 22.40 10.84 14.58
C GLN A 212 21.43 12.03 14.67
N GLY A 213 21.65 13.11 13.91
CA GLY A 213 20.76 14.27 13.90
C GLY A 213 19.32 13.98 13.44
N PHE A 214 19.13 12.89 12.70
CA PHE A 214 17.82 12.45 12.19
C PHE A 214 17.20 11.31 13.01
N GLY A 215 17.76 10.93 14.17
CA GLY A 215 17.24 9.83 15.00
C GLY A 215 15.77 10.00 15.41
N TRP A 216 15.31 11.23 15.61
CA TRP A 216 13.91 11.53 15.90
C TRP A 216 12.96 11.09 14.77
N LEU A 217 13.42 11.17 13.52
CA LEU A 217 12.64 10.75 12.35
C LEU A 217 12.46 9.22 12.33
N SER A 218 13.48 8.45 12.75
CA SER A 218 13.38 6.99 12.94
C SER A 218 12.36 6.63 14.01
N VAL A 219 12.39 7.36 15.14
CA VAL A 219 11.43 7.16 16.24
C VAL A 219 10.01 7.44 15.76
N LEU A 220 9.81 8.58 15.06
CA LEU A 220 8.50 8.98 14.53
C LEU A 220 7.94 7.92 13.57
N PHE A 221 8.77 7.42 12.63
CA PHE A 221 8.40 6.32 11.74
C PHE A 221 7.96 5.07 12.54
N CYS A 222 8.74 4.67 13.55
CA CYS A 222 8.45 3.48 14.33
C CYS A 222 7.18 3.63 15.18
N VAL A 223 6.89 4.81 15.70
CA VAL A 223 5.64 5.07 16.44
C VAL A 223 4.44 4.92 15.53
N PHE A 224 4.43 5.62 14.39
CA PHE A 224 3.32 5.51 13.43
C PHE A 224 3.21 4.11 12.84
N GLY A 225 4.30 3.48 12.42
CA GLY A 225 4.29 2.13 11.86
C GLY A 225 3.87 1.06 12.86
N GLY A 226 4.30 1.18 14.12
CA GLY A 226 3.89 0.27 15.20
C GLY A 226 2.40 0.37 15.53
N LEU A 227 1.82 1.58 15.48
CA LEU A 227 0.39 1.82 15.70
C LEU A 227 -0.44 1.45 14.46
N ALA A 228 0.01 1.83 13.26
CA ALA A 228 -0.66 1.49 12.00
C ALA A 228 -0.85 -0.02 11.84
N ALA A 229 0.09 -0.82 12.33
CA ALA A 229 -0.01 -2.28 12.29
C ALA A 229 -1.24 -2.83 13.03
N PHE A 230 -1.70 -2.19 14.09
CA PHE A 230 -2.94 -2.58 14.78
C PHE A 230 -4.18 -2.25 13.96
N GLY A 231 -4.17 -1.14 13.22
CA GLY A 231 -5.28 -0.72 12.37
C GLY A 231 -5.31 -1.49 11.05
N ILE A 232 -4.51 -1.00 10.06
CA ILE A 232 -4.47 -1.54 8.69
C ILE A 232 -4.00 -2.99 8.64
N GLY A 233 -3.03 -3.34 9.49
CA GLY A 233 -2.43 -4.67 9.53
C GLY A 233 -3.21 -5.69 10.35
N ASN A 234 -4.24 -5.31 11.09
CA ASN A 234 -4.94 -6.23 11.98
C ASN A 234 -6.46 -5.99 11.96
N ALA A 235 -6.96 -4.95 12.63
CA ALA A 235 -8.40 -4.74 12.85
C ALA A 235 -9.21 -4.73 11.54
N THR A 236 -8.79 -3.93 10.55
CA THR A 236 -9.50 -3.84 9.26
C THR A 236 -9.49 -5.17 8.49
N GLN A 237 -8.41 -5.94 8.63
CA GLN A 237 -8.28 -7.24 7.97
C GLN A 237 -9.21 -8.28 8.60
N VAL A 238 -9.17 -8.40 9.95
CA VAL A 238 -10.03 -9.38 10.67
C VAL A 238 -11.49 -9.08 10.44
N GLN A 239 -11.86 -7.80 10.47
CA GLN A 239 -13.24 -7.37 10.25
C GLN A 239 -13.70 -7.69 8.81
N SER A 240 -12.86 -7.43 7.82
CA SER A 240 -13.16 -7.78 6.42
C SER A 240 -13.33 -9.29 6.20
N ILE A 241 -12.58 -10.13 6.93
CA ILE A 241 -12.79 -11.58 6.95
C ILE A 241 -14.18 -11.90 7.51
N GLY A 242 -14.54 -11.31 8.66
CA GLY A 242 -15.83 -11.54 9.30
C GLY A 242 -17.01 -11.17 8.41
N GLU A 243 -16.95 -9.99 7.78
CA GLU A 243 -17.98 -9.52 6.85
C GLU A 243 -18.10 -10.41 5.60
N ALA A 244 -16.97 -10.83 5.04
CA ALA A 244 -16.98 -11.69 3.85
C ALA A 244 -17.54 -13.09 4.14
N ILE A 245 -17.17 -13.68 5.28
CA ILE A 245 -17.71 -14.98 5.73
C ILE A 245 -19.19 -14.84 6.05
N GLY A 246 -19.59 -13.76 6.75
CA GLY A 246 -20.99 -13.47 7.03
C GLY A 246 -21.82 -13.36 5.75
N SER A 247 -21.36 -12.58 4.78
CA SER A 247 -22.01 -12.44 3.48
C SER A 247 -22.11 -13.76 2.71
N ALA A 248 -21.10 -14.63 2.82
CA ALA A 248 -21.15 -15.95 2.20
C ALA A 248 -22.19 -16.88 2.88
N ILE A 249 -22.28 -16.84 4.21
CA ILE A 249 -23.29 -17.61 4.98
C ILE A 249 -24.69 -17.14 4.59
N ASP A 250 -24.93 -15.82 4.54
CA ASP A 250 -26.23 -15.24 4.17
C ASP A 250 -26.60 -15.58 2.71
N ALA A 251 -25.63 -15.57 1.79
CA ALA A 251 -25.84 -15.97 0.40
C ALA A 251 -26.19 -17.47 0.23
N LEU A 252 -25.83 -18.30 1.21
CA LEU A 252 -26.18 -19.73 1.25
C LEU A 252 -27.50 -20.00 2.01
N GLY A 253 -28.23 -18.96 2.41
CA GLY A 253 -29.51 -19.06 3.10
C GLY A 253 -29.41 -19.03 4.63
N GLY A 254 -28.24 -18.71 5.18
CA GLY A 254 -28.07 -18.41 6.60
C GLY A 254 -28.62 -17.04 6.98
N ASN A 255 -28.54 -16.70 8.26
CA ASN A 255 -28.89 -15.37 8.79
C ASN A 255 -27.90 -15.00 9.91
N VAL A 256 -26.75 -14.43 9.52
CA VAL A 256 -25.69 -14.04 10.46
C VAL A 256 -26.15 -12.88 11.35
N GLY A 257 -26.97 -11.98 10.82
CA GLY A 257 -27.53 -10.85 11.55
C GLY A 257 -28.49 -11.23 12.69
N ALA A 258 -29.03 -12.48 12.70
CA ALA A 258 -29.85 -12.95 13.80
C ALA A 258 -29.08 -13.20 15.11
N HIS A 259 -27.77 -13.34 15.05
CA HIS A 259 -26.90 -13.65 16.19
C HIS A 259 -25.95 -12.50 16.46
N THR A 260 -26.42 -11.45 17.11
CA THR A 260 -25.63 -10.29 17.51
C THR A 260 -25.37 -10.30 19.00
N LEU A 261 -24.24 -9.75 19.40
CA LEU A 261 -23.83 -9.50 20.78
C LEU A 261 -23.57 -8.01 20.94
N THR A 262 -23.98 -7.45 22.08
CA THR A 262 -23.66 -6.06 22.44
C THR A 262 -22.77 -6.04 23.67
N VAL A 263 -21.57 -5.50 23.53
CA VAL A 263 -20.60 -5.37 24.63
C VAL A 263 -20.08 -3.94 24.65
N ALA A 264 -20.18 -3.27 25.80
CA ALA A 264 -19.74 -1.89 25.99
C ALA A 264 -20.33 -0.89 24.96
N GLY A 265 -21.58 -1.11 24.54
CA GLY A 265 -22.27 -0.24 23.57
C GLY A 265 -21.99 -0.59 22.08
N ASN A 266 -21.04 -1.46 21.79
CA ASN A 266 -20.76 -1.93 20.42
C ASN A 266 -21.53 -3.21 20.13
N THR A 267 -22.29 -3.22 19.03
CA THR A 267 -23.03 -4.40 18.57
C THR A 267 -22.28 -5.04 17.37
N PHE A 268 -21.96 -6.31 17.49
CA PHE A 268 -21.27 -7.09 16.46
C PHE A 268 -21.90 -8.49 16.33
N THR A 269 -21.65 -9.16 15.23
CA THR A 269 -22.18 -10.51 15.01
C THR A 269 -21.34 -11.56 15.74
N LEU A 270 -21.97 -12.66 16.15
CA LEU A 270 -21.25 -13.82 16.71
C LEU A 270 -20.25 -14.38 15.71
N CYS A 271 -20.53 -14.29 14.40
CA CYS A 271 -19.62 -14.66 13.33
C CYS A 271 -18.29 -13.88 13.41
N ASN A 272 -18.34 -12.56 13.58
CA ASN A 272 -17.14 -11.72 13.70
C ASN A 272 -16.30 -12.13 14.91
N LEU A 273 -16.92 -12.40 16.06
CA LEU A 273 -16.19 -12.84 17.26
C LEU A 273 -15.48 -14.19 17.03
N ILE A 274 -16.17 -15.17 16.44
CA ILE A 274 -15.59 -16.49 16.13
C ILE A 274 -14.42 -16.35 15.17
N VAL A 275 -14.56 -15.53 14.13
CA VAL A 275 -13.50 -15.21 13.16
C VAL A 275 -12.32 -14.54 13.87
N GLY A 276 -12.57 -13.55 14.74
CA GLY A 276 -11.52 -12.89 15.51
C GLY A 276 -10.70 -13.86 16.36
N ILE A 277 -11.37 -14.77 17.08
CA ILE A 277 -10.70 -15.81 17.90
C ILE A 277 -9.90 -16.78 17.01
N ALA A 278 -10.46 -17.24 15.91
CA ALA A 278 -9.80 -18.16 14.99
C ALA A 278 -8.54 -17.52 14.37
N VAL A 279 -8.66 -16.27 13.90
CA VAL A 279 -7.53 -15.49 13.34
C VAL A 279 -6.46 -15.27 14.41
N ALA A 280 -6.84 -14.85 15.64
CA ALA A 280 -5.89 -14.68 16.74
C ALA A 280 -5.11 -15.97 17.04
N GLY A 281 -5.78 -17.14 17.03
CA GLY A 281 -5.14 -18.43 17.19
C GLY A 281 -4.13 -18.75 16.08
N ILE A 282 -4.53 -18.57 14.81
CA ILE A 282 -3.65 -18.83 13.65
C ILE A 282 -2.44 -17.88 13.66
N VAL A 283 -2.68 -16.59 13.88
CA VAL A 283 -1.63 -15.56 13.94
C VAL A 283 -0.67 -15.86 15.08
N GLY A 284 -1.17 -16.23 16.26
CA GLY A 284 -0.36 -16.61 17.41
C GLY A 284 0.57 -17.77 17.08
N LEU A 285 0.05 -18.84 16.47
CA LEU A 285 0.85 -19.99 16.07
C LEU A 285 1.99 -19.64 15.10
N VAL A 286 1.77 -18.68 14.19
CA VAL A 286 2.78 -18.30 13.18
C VAL A 286 3.75 -17.27 13.74
N LEU A 287 3.27 -16.26 14.45
CA LEU A 287 4.05 -15.10 14.89
C LEU A 287 5.16 -15.45 15.88
N PHE A 288 4.93 -16.41 16.78
CA PHE A 288 5.98 -16.89 17.70
C PHE A 288 7.12 -17.64 17.01
N GLY A 289 6.92 -18.14 15.79
CA GLY A 289 7.98 -18.73 14.96
C GLY A 289 8.90 -17.72 14.27
N GLY A 290 8.64 -16.41 14.44
CA GLY A 290 9.45 -15.32 13.89
C GLY A 290 9.39 -15.21 12.36
N ILE A 291 10.32 -14.42 11.79
CA ILE A 291 10.33 -14.08 10.37
C ILE A 291 10.45 -15.31 9.45
N LYS A 292 11.20 -16.33 9.84
CA LYS A 292 11.35 -17.57 9.06
C LYS A 292 10.02 -18.30 8.90
N ARG A 293 9.22 -18.36 9.97
CA ARG A 293 7.92 -19.03 9.92
C ARG A 293 6.92 -18.21 9.15
N ILE A 294 6.90 -16.88 9.33
CA ILE A 294 6.09 -15.97 8.53
C ILE A 294 6.43 -16.14 7.06
N GLY A 295 7.70 -16.04 6.67
CA GLY A 295 8.15 -16.21 5.29
C GLY A 295 7.80 -17.58 4.69
N SER A 296 7.93 -18.66 5.46
CA SER A 296 7.56 -20.01 5.00
C SER A 296 6.05 -20.19 4.80
N VAL A 297 5.23 -19.48 5.57
CA VAL A 297 3.76 -19.50 5.43
C VAL A 297 3.34 -18.63 4.25
N THR A 298 3.86 -17.41 4.15
CA THR A 298 3.52 -16.48 3.07
C THR A 298 3.97 -16.96 1.69
N GLU A 299 5.14 -17.64 1.61
CA GLU A 299 5.64 -18.26 0.37
C GLU A 299 4.65 -19.26 -0.25
N LYS A 300 3.82 -19.89 0.57
CA LYS A 300 2.79 -20.84 0.12
C LYS A 300 1.44 -20.19 -0.11
N ILE A 301 1.02 -19.31 0.81
CA ILE A 301 -0.30 -18.69 0.77
C ILE A 301 -0.38 -17.70 -0.39
N VAL A 302 0.64 -16.84 -0.58
CA VAL A 302 0.56 -15.74 -1.55
C VAL A 302 0.39 -16.22 -2.99
N PRO A 303 1.19 -17.16 -3.53
CA PRO A 303 0.95 -17.66 -4.88
C PRO A 303 -0.41 -18.36 -5.02
N PHE A 304 -0.82 -19.12 -4.01
CA PHE A 304 -2.11 -19.82 -4.03
C PHE A 304 -3.28 -18.84 -4.06
N MET A 305 -3.31 -17.87 -3.15
CA MET A 305 -4.38 -16.87 -3.10
C MET A 305 -4.44 -16.02 -4.38
N ALA A 306 -3.26 -15.64 -4.93
CA ALA A 306 -3.19 -14.88 -6.17
C ALA A 306 -3.78 -15.67 -7.34
N VAL A 307 -3.46 -16.97 -7.48
CA VAL A 307 -4.02 -17.82 -8.55
C VAL A 307 -5.53 -17.95 -8.40
N VAL A 308 -6.03 -18.23 -7.19
CA VAL A 308 -7.49 -18.36 -6.95
C VAL A 308 -8.20 -17.06 -7.34
N TYR A 309 -7.65 -15.91 -6.91
CA TYR A 309 -8.26 -14.60 -7.21
C TYR A 309 -8.20 -14.26 -8.70
N VAL A 310 -7.04 -14.43 -9.33
CA VAL A 310 -6.86 -14.18 -10.78
C VAL A 310 -7.80 -15.05 -11.61
N VAL A 311 -7.91 -16.34 -11.30
CA VAL A 311 -8.83 -17.23 -12.02
C VAL A 311 -10.28 -16.78 -11.83
N SER A 312 -10.69 -16.47 -10.60
CA SER A 312 -12.06 -16.04 -10.30
C SER A 312 -12.45 -14.75 -11.02
N THR A 313 -11.56 -13.75 -11.02
CA THR A 313 -11.79 -12.48 -11.72
C THR A 313 -11.78 -12.65 -13.23
N LEU A 314 -10.86 -13.46 -13.78
CA LEU A 314 -10.84 -13.76 -15.21
C LEU A 314 -12.12 -14.45 -15.70
N VAL A 315 -12.76 -15.31 -14.91
CA VAL A 315 -14.04 -15.91 -15.26
C VAL A 315 -15.10 -14.83 -15.51
N VAL A 316 -15.19 -13.83 -14.63
CA VAL A 316 -16.15 -12.71 -14.81
C VAL A 316 -15.78 -11.84 -16.01
N ILE A 317 -14.51 -11.49 -16.15
CA ILE A 317 -14.03 -10.64 -17.26
C ILE A 317 -14.27 -11.31 -18.61
N LEU A 318 -13.96 -12.60 -18.73
CA LEU A 318 -14.14 -13.36 -19.97
C LEU A 318 -15.62 -13.59 -20.30
N ALA A 319 -16.46 -13.86 -19.28
CA ALA A 319 -17.91 -13.94 -19.47
C ALA A 319 -18.52 -12.62 -19.99
N ASN A 320 -17.87 -11.51 -19.68
CA ASN A 320 -18.29 -10.17 -20.10
C ASN A 320 -17.31 -9.53 -21.11
N ALA A 321 -16.58 -10.32 -21.91
CA ALA A 321 -15.52 -9.87 -22.79
C ALA A 321 -15.95 -8.78 -23.79
N GLY A 322 -17.22 -8.79 -24.22
CA GLY A 322 -17.80 -7.76 -25.09
C GLY A 322 -17.80 -6.34 -24.49
N HIS A 323 -17.71 -6.22 -23.17
CA HIS A 323 -17.72 -4.94 -22.47
C HIS A 323 -16.32 -4.41 -22.13
N ILE A 324 -15.25 -5.18 -22.33
CA ILE A 324 -13.87 -4.78 -21.96
C ILE A 324 -13.48 -3.46 -22.63
N GLY A 325 -13.76 -3.28 -23.92
CA GLY A 325 -13.48 -2.02 -24.64
C GLY A 325 -14.22 -0.83 -24.05
N THR A 326 -15.49 -1.02 -23.67
CA THR A 326 -16.32 0.01 -23.02
C THR A 326 -15.73 0.37 -21.65
N VAL A 327 -15.32 -0.62 -20.86
CA VAL A 327 -14.70 -0.40 -19.52
C VAL A 327 -13.41 0.39 -19.65
N PHE A 328 -12.52 0.04 -20.57
CA PHE A 328 -11.31 0.86 -20.79
C PHE A 328 -11.65 2.28 -21.25
N ALA A 329 -12.64 2.44 -22.12
CA ALA A 329 -13.10 3.77 -22.52
C ALA A 329 -13.65 4.58 -21.32
N MET A 330 -14.38 3.93 -20.40
CA MET A 330 -14.85 4.58 -19.15
C MET A 330 -13.69 4.98 -18.26
N ILE A 331 -12.68 4.13 -18.08
CA ILE A 331 -11.48 4.42 -17.27
C ILE A 331 -10.73 5.64 -17.86
N PHE A 332 -10.40 5.63 -19.15
CA PHE A 332 -9.64 6.72 -19.76
C PHE A 332 -10.44 8.03 -19.87
N LYS A 333 -11.72 7.96 -20.23
CA LYS A 333 -12.59 9.16 -20.25
C LYS A 333 -12.80 9.69 -18.84
N GLY A 334 -13.08 8.81 -17.87
CA GLY A 334 -13.33 9.17 -16.48
C GLY A 334 -12.11 9.78 -15.79
N ALA A 335 -10.90 9.47 -16.22
CA ALA A 335 -9.68 10.04 -15.68
C ALA A 335 -9.58 11.56 -15.88
N PHE A 336 -10.17 12.08 -16.98
CA PHE A 336 -10.08 13.49 -17.38
C PHE A 336 -11.45 14.18 -17.48
N ASN A 337 -12.53 13.42 -17.41
CA ASN A 337 -13.91 13.92 -17.39
C ASN A 337 -14.84 12.87 -16.76
N ALA A 338 -14.92 12.87 -15.43
CA ALA A 338 -15.65 11.86 -14.66
C ALA A 338 -17.15 11.88 -14.99
N ASP A 339 -17.77 13.03 -15.10
CA ASP A 339 -19.21 13.17 -15.40
C ASP A 339 -19.56 12.65 -16.79
N ALA A 340 -18.72 12.92 -17.80
CA ALA A 340 -18.96 12.42 -19.16
C ALA A 340 -18.80 10.89 -19.25
N ALA A 341 -18.02 10.26 -18.39
CA ALA A 341 -17.85 8.81 -18.38
C ALA A 341 -19.09 8.08 -17.84
N LEU A 342 -19.88 8.74 -16.99
CA LEU A 342 -21.05 8.19 -16.32
C LEU A 342 -22.38 8.79 -16.81
N GLY A 343 -22.36 9.54 -17.90
CA GLY A 343 -23.56 10.14 -18.49
C GLY A 343 -24.08 11.39 -17.79
N GLY A 344 -23.22 12.13 -17.08
CA GLY A 344 -23.53 13.44 -16.50
C GLY A 344 -24.39 13.45 -15.23
N ALA A 345 -24.67 12.30 -14.63
CA ALA A 345 -25.66 12.19 -13.55
C ALA A 345 -25.05 12.13 -12.12
N VAL A 346 -23.72 12.07 -11.95
CA VAL A 346 -23.13 11.61 -10.69
C VAL A 346 -22.32 12.68 -9.94
N GLY A 347 -21.92 13.78 -10.59
CA GLY A 347 -21.22 14.91 -9.94
C GLY A 347 -19.83 14.56 -9.37
N ILE A 348 -19.15 13.54 -9.89
CA ILE A 348 -17.78 13.18 -9.48
C ILE A 348 -16.80 14.13 -10.14
N SER A 349 -15.99 14.84 -9.34
CA SER A 349 -14.97 15.74 -9.86
C SER A 349 -13.72 14.99 -10.31
N ILE A 350 -12.97 15.58 -11.28
CA ILE A 350 -11.65 15.07 -11.69
C ILE A 350 -10.70 15.02 -10.48
N SER A 351 -10.76 16.04 -9.63
CA SER A 351 -9.98 16.11 -8.39
C SER A 351 -10.22 14.88 -7.49
N THR A 352 -11.48 14.51 -7.30
CA THR A 352 -11.84 13.33 -6.52
C THR A 352 -11.28 12.05 -7.16
N SER A 353 -11.38 11.93 -8.48
CA SER A 353 -10.83 10.80 -9.24
C SER A 353 -9.32 10.67 -9.06
N ILE A 354 -8.58 11.78 -9.17
CA ILE A 354 -7.13 11.83 -8.96
C ILE A 354 -6.78 11.45 -7.52
N THR A 355 -7.37 12.13 -6.55
CA THR A 355 -7.05 11.96 -5.12
C THR A 355 -7.34 10.53 -4.67
N LYS A 356 -8.54 10.01 -4.96
CA LYS A 356 -8.91 8.66 -4.55
C LYS A 356 -8.14 7.58 -5.32
N GLY A 357 -7.84 7.81 -6.59
CA GLY A 357 -7.01 6.90 -7.38
C GLY A 357 -5.58 6.80 -6.85
N ILE A 358 -4.89 7.93 -6.66
CA ILE A 358 -3.52 7.95 -6.16
C ILE A 358 -3.46 7.42 -4.73
N ALA A 359 -4.32 7.90 -3.82
CA ALA A 359 -4.34 7.47 -2.42
C ALA A 359 -4.53 5.96 -2.31
N ARG A 360 -5.53 5.38 -3.00
CA ARG A 360 -5.80 3.94 -2.93
C ARG A 360 -4.77 3.11 -3.70
N GLY A 361 -4.15 3.65 -4.74
CA GLY A 361 -3.01 3.02 -5.39
C GLY A 361 -1.81 2.90 -4.44
N CYS A 362 -1.38 4.00 -3.82
CA CYS A 362 -0.30 4.02 -2.84
C CYS A 362 -0.61 3.18 -1.59
N PHE A 363 -1.87 3.22 -1.12
CA PHE A 363 -2.33 2.39 0.00
C PHE A 363 -2.20 0.89 -0.30
N SER A 364 -2.58 0.47 -1.52
CA SER A 364 -2.52 -0.94 -1.92
C SER A 364 -1.08 -1.43 -2.06
N ASN A 365 -0.24 -0.73 -2.84
CA ASN A 365 1.12 -1.18 -3.14
C ASN A 365 2.16 -0.76 -2.11
N GLU A 366 1.78 0.04 -1.12
CA GLU A 366 2.66 0.54 -0.04
C GLU A 366 3.94 1.26 -0.52
N ALA A 367 4.00 1.75 -1.77
CA ALA A 367 5.16 2.48 -2.26
C ALA A 367 5.24 3.88 -1.64
N GLY A 368 6.32 4.17 -0.94
CA GLY A 368 6.51 5.41 -0.19
C GLY A 368 6.09 5.32 1.27
N LEU A 369 5.45 4.23 1.70
CA LEU A 369 5.05 4.03 3.09
C LEU A 369 6.20 3.51 3.98
N GLY A 370 7.20 2.83 3.40
CA GLY A 370 8.35 2.30 4.15
C GLY A 370 8.09 0.97 4.87
N SER A 371 6.94 0.35 4.73
CA SER A 371 6.55 -0.90 5.40
C SER A 371 7.27 -2.12 4.81
N ALA A 372 7.11 -2.39 3.52
CA ALA A 372 7.67 -3.53 2.81
C ALA A 372 9.21 -3.66 2.90
N PRO A 373 10.01 -2.58 2.91
CA PRO A 373 11.44 -2.61 3.15
C PRO A 373 11.87 -3.41 4.38
N MET A 374 11.04 -3.47 5.44
CA MET A 374 11.34 -4.25 6.65
C MET A 374 11.35 -5.76 6.39
N ALA A 375 10.50 -6.26 5.47
CA ALA A 375 10.54 -7.67 5.06
C ALA A 375 11.73 -7.94 4.14
N HIS A 376 11.98 -7.06 3.17
CA HIS A 376 13.08 -7.20 2.22
C HIS A 376 14.45 -7.14 2.86
N ALA A 377 14.62 -6.41 3.95
CA ALA A 377 15.89 -6.32 4.67
C ALA A 377 16.37 -7.67 5.23
N ALA A 378 15.46 -8.58 5.52
CA ALA A 378 15.79 -9.90 6.07
C ALA A 378 16.26 -10.92 5.02
N THR A 379 16.33 -10.53 3.75
CA THR A 379 16.75 -11.39 2.64
C THR A 379 18.18 -11.91 2.80
N SER A 380 18.45 -13.10 2.30
CA SER A 380 19.81 -13.62 2.12
C SER A 380 20.54 -13.01 0.91
N GLU A 381 19.84 -12.23 0.05
CA GLU A 381 20.49 -11.50 -1.03
C GLU A 381 21.40 -10.40 -0.48
N THR A 382 22.63 -10.36 -0.96
CA THR A 382 23.66 -9.39 -0.53
C THR A 382 23.72 -8.16 -1.40
N ASP A 383 23.28 -8.25 -2.66
CA ASP A 383 23.25 -7.11 -3.58
C ASP A 383 21.93 -6.33 -3.40
N ALA A 384 22.06 -5.12 -2.86
CA ALA A 384 20.93 -4.25 -2.56
C ALA A 384 20.10 -3.89 -3.81
N ILE A 385 20.78 -3.66 -4.96
CA ILE A 385 20.11 -3.32 -6.23
C ILE A 385 19.33 -4.52 -6.75
N ARG A 386 19.91 -5.71 -6.61
CA ARG A 386 19.25 -6.95 -7.05
C ARG A 386 17.98 -7.21 -6.26
N GLN A 387 18.00 -6.94 -4.94
CA GLN A 387 16.79 -7.00 -4.13
C GLN A 387 15.84 -5.84 -4.44
N GLY A 388 16.35 -4.66 -4.78
CA GLY A 388 15.53 -3.51 -5.21
C GLY A 388 14.59 -3.83 -6.39
N PHE A 389 15.03 -4.63 -7.35
CA PHE A 389 14.18 -5.06 -8.47
C PHE A 389 12.95 -5.86 -8.03
N PHE A 390 12.99 -6.53 -6.89
CA PHE A 390 11.83 -7.20 -6.33
C PHE A 390 10.74 -6.19 -5.94
N GLY A 391 11.11 -4.97 -5.51
CA GLY A 391 10.16 -3.89 -5.24
C GLY A 391 9.41 -3.42 -6.51
N ILE A 392 10.06 -3.37 -7.67
CA ILE A 392 9.38 -3.09 -8.95
C ILE A 392 8.34 -4.17 -9.26
N PHE A 393 8.72 -5.44 -9.10
CA PHE A 393 7.83 -6.57 -9.32
C PHE A 393 6.63 -6.56 -8.35
N GLU A 394 6.86 -6.24 -7.09
CA GLU A 394 5.83 -6.14 -6.05
C GLU A 394 4.73 -5.16 -6.43
N VAL A 395 5.10 -3.90 -6.73
CA VAL A 395 4.13 -2.86 -7.13
C VAL A 395 3.41 -3.22 -8.45
N PHE A 396 4.12 -3.82 -9.40
CA PHE A 396 3.52 -4.29 -10.65
C PHE A 396 2.46 -5.35 -10.39
N MET A 397 2.77 -6.38 -9.61
CA MET A 397 1.83 -7.45 -9.30
C MET A 397 0.62 -6.96 -8.51
N ASP A 398 0.86 -6.12 -7.51
CA ASP A 398 -0.20 -5.58 -6.66
C ASP A 398 -1.19 -4.71 -7.48
N THR A 399 -0.69 -3.64 -8.06
CA THR A 399 -1.58 -2.61 -8.62
C THR A 399 -1.88 -2.81 -10.10
N ILE A 400 -0.85 -3.07 -10.93
CA ILE A 400 -1.07 -3.21 -12.38
C ILE A 400 -1.80 -4.53 -12.68
N VAL A 401 -1.54 -5.61 -11.91
CA VAL A 401 -2.21 -6.89 -12.14
C VAL A 401 -3.46 -7.01 -11.26
N ILE A 402 -3.31 -7.13 -9.94
CA ILE A 402 -4.43 -7.52 -9.06
C ILE A 402 -5.50 -6.42 -8.98
N CYS A 403 -5.12 -5.15 -8.72
CA CYS A 403 -6.11 -4.06 -8.67
C CYS A 403 -6.82 -3.85 -10.01
N THR A 404 -6.11 -4.02 -11.15
CA THR A 404 -6.75 -3.93 -12.47
C THR A 404 -7.76 -5.04 -12.70
N LEU A 405 -7.46 -6.28 -12.29
CA LEU A 405 -8.42 -7.38 -12.38
C LEU A 405 -9.67 -7.12 -11.54
N THR A 406 -9.51 -6.57 -10.33
CA THR A 406 -10.65 -6.15 -9.50
C THR A 406 -11.48 -5.09 -10.20
N ALA A 407 -10.83 -4.04 -10.72
CA ALA A 407 -11.51 -2.95 -11.41
C ALA A 407 -12.27 -3.43 -12.65
N LEU A 408 -11.63 -4.27 -13.47
CA LEU A 408 -12.29 -4.86 -14.65
C LEU A 408 -13.45 -5.75 -14.25
N THR A 409 -13.33 -6.55 -13.19
CA THR A 409 -14.40 -7.41 -12.68
C THR A 409 -15.65 -6.60 -12.32
N VAL A 410 -15.48 -5.53 -11.55
CA VAL A 410 -16.58 -4.67 -11.10
C VAL A 410 -17.18 -3.89 -12.27
N LEU A 411 -16.35 -3.24 -13.09
CA LEU A 411 -16.83 -2.42 -14.20
C LEU A 411 -17.44 -3.24 -15.35
N CYS A 412 -16.94 -4.45 -15.63
CA CYS A 412 -17.57 -5.37 -16.57
C CYS A 412 -18.94 -5.85 -16.05
N GLY A 413 -19.04 -6.17 -14.75
CA GLY A 413 -20.31 -6.50 -14.11
C GLY A 413 -21.32 -5.36 -14.21
N TYR A 414 -20.89 -4.12 -14.00
CA TYR A 414 -21.71 -2.93 -14.18
C TYR A 414 -22.17 -2.75 -15.63
N CYS A 415 -21.24 -2.80 -16.61
CA CYS A 415 -21.57 -2.63 -18.03
C CYS A 415 -22.51 -3.72 -18.58
N SER A 416 -22.43 -4.92 -18.04
CA SER A 416 -23.34 -6.04 -18.40
C SER A 416 -24.71 -5.94 -17.73
N LYS A 417 -24.95 -4.90 -16.91
CA LYS A 417 -26.14 -4.73 -16.06
C LYS A 417 -26.34 -5.86 -15.04
N GLY A 418 -25.28 -6.59 -14.71
CA GLY A 418 -25.28 -7.63 -13.68
C GLY A 418 -25.23 -7.09 -12.26
N ILE A 419 -24.72 -5.86 -12.09
CA ILE A 419 -24.66 -5.14 -10.82
C ILE A 419 -25.00 -3.67 -11.01
N ASP A 420 -25.45 -3.04 -9.93
CA ASP A 420 -25.61 -1.60 -9.84
C ASP A 420 -24.53 -0.99 -8.92
N ILE A 421 -24.07 0.22 -9.21
CA ILE A 421 -23.07 0.94 -8.41
C ILE A 421 -23.70 2.23 -7.88
N ALA A 422 -23.83 2.32 -6.58
CA ALA A 422 -24.27 3.54 -5.91
C ALA A 422 -23.08 4.56 -5.86
N TRP A 423 -22.90 5.27 -6.94
CA TRP A 423 -21.80 6.23 -7.10
C TRP A 423 -21.80 7.32 -6.00
N GLY A 424 -20.62 7.71 -5.55
CA GLY A 424 -20.45 8.72 -4.50
C GLY A 424 -20.69 8.21 -3.08
N THR A 425 -21.02 6.93 -2.89
CA THR A 425 -21.22 6.31 -1.58
C THR A 425 -19.96 5.55 -1.14
N LYS A 426 -20.04 4.81 -0.03
CA LYS A 426 -18.93 3.92 0.38
C LYS A 426 -19.03 2.61 -0.41
N GLY A 427 -17.99 2.29 -1.18
CA GLY A 427 -17.83 1.00 -1.84
C GLY A 427 -17.11 0.00 -0.94
N GLY A 428 -17.29 -1.27 -1.24
CA GLY A 428 -16.63 -2.35 -0.51
C GLY A 428 -16.57 -3.65 -1.30
N ALA A 429 -16.10 -4.71 -0.67
CA ALA A 429 -15.96 -6.04 -1.27
C ALA A 429 -17.29 -6.61 -1.81
N ALA A 430 -18.43 -6.12 -1.34
CA ALA A 430 -19.77 -6.53 -1.78
C ALA A 430 -19.96 -6.37 -3.30
N LEU A 431 -19.38 -5.34 -3.93
CA LEU A 431 -19.46 -5.16 -5.39
C LEU A 431 -18.71 -6.26 -6.16
N VAL A 432 -17.59 -6.74 -5.65
CA VAL A 432 -16.87 -7.87 -6.24
C VAL A 432 -17.67 -9.16 -6.05
N SER A 433 -18.29 -9.34 -4.87
CA SER A 433 -19.19 -10.47 -4.61
C SER A 433 -20.35 -10.49 -5.58
N ALA A 434 -21.01 -9.35 -5.77
CA ALA A 434 -22.13 -9.21 -6.72
C ALA A 434 -21.68 -9.48 -8.17
N SER A 435 -20.48 -9.00 -8.56
CA SER A 435 -19.93 -9.23 -9.89
C SER A 435 -19.61 -10.71 -10.14
N LEU A 436 -19.04 -11.40 -9.14
CA LEU A 436 -18.83 -12.86 -9.21
C LEU A 436 -20.17 -13.60 -9.25
N GLY A 437 -21.13 -13.18 -8.42
CA GLY A 437 -22.48 -13.77 -8.36
C GLY A 437 -23.29 -13.58 -9.63
N SER A 438 -23.04 -12.53 -10.42
CA SER A 438 -23.71 -12.31 -11.71
C SER A 438 -23.35 -13.36 -12.78
N VAL A 439 -22.19 -14.04 -12.60
CA VAL A 439 -21.70 -15.09 -13.51
C VAL A 439 -21.79 -16.48 -12.87
N LEU A 440 -21.48 -16.55 -11.56
CA LEU A 440 -21.47 -17.80 -10.79
C LEU A 440 -22.74 -17.87 -9.93
N SER A 441 -23.63 -18.81 -10.23
CA SER A 441 -24.92 -18.95 -9.55
C SER A 441 -24.82 -19.51 -8.13
N GLY A 442 -25.91 -19.37 -7.34
CA GLY A 442 -26.13 -20.11 -6.10
C GLY A 442 -25.20 -19.74 -4.93
N GLY A 443 -24.81 -18.45 -4.80
CA GLY A 443 -23.94 -18.00 -3.70
C GLY A 443 -22.46 -18.38 -3.86
N VAL A 444 -22.09 -19.11 -4.91
CA VAL A 444 -20.71 -19.54 -5.18
C VAL A 444 -19.74 -18.35 -5.27
N GLY A 445 -20.18 -17.24 -5.90
CA GLY A 445 -19.38 -16.01 -6.00
C GLY A 445 -18.99 -15.44 -4.63
N SER A 446 -19.95 -15.41 -3.70
CA SER A 446 -19.73 -14.92 -2.33
C SER A 446 -18.79 -15.84 -1.55
N VAL A 447 -18.91 -17.15 -1.71
CA VAL A 447 -18.02 -18.14 -1.06
C VAL A 447 -16.58 -18.01 -1.57
N ILE A 448 -16.39 -17.90 -2.89
CA ILE A 448 -15.07 -17.70 -3.50
C ILE A 448 -14.45 -16.39 -2.99
N LEU A 449 -15.21 -15.30 -2.97
CA LEU A 449 -14.72 -14.03 -2.48
C LEU A 449 -14.35 -14.10 -0.99
N ALA A 450 -15.18 -14.75 -0.16
CA ALA A 450 -14.89 -14.95 1.25
C ALA A 450 -13.59 -15.73 1.46
N LEU A 451 -13.34 -16.78 0.66
CA LEU A 451 -12.10 -17.52 0.68
C LEU A 451 -10.89 -16.63 0.28
N CYS A 452 -11.03 -15.86 -0.81
CA CYS A 452 -9.98 -14.95 -1.26
C CYS A 452 -9.68 -13.89 -0.20
N LEU A 453 -10.71 -13.22 0.35
CA LEU A 453 -10.54 -12.21 1.38
C LEU A 453 -9.93 -12.79 2.67
N ALA A 454 -10.34 -13.99 3.08
CA ALA A 454 -9.77 -14.64 4.25
C ALA A 454 -8.27 -14.92 4.07
N LEU A 455 -7.85 -15.39 2.90
CA LEU A 455 -6.44 -15.65 2.60
C LEU A 455 -5.63 -14.34 2.48
N PHE A 456 -6.16 -13.34 1.77
CA PHE A 456 -5.54 -12.03 1.59
C PHE A 456 -5.36 -11.32 2.93
N ALA A 457 -6.43 -11.20 3.70
CA ALA A 457 -6.40 -10.53 4.98
C ALA A 457 -5.53 -11.27 6.01
N LEU A 458 -5.59 -12.61 6.08
CA LEU A 458 -4.72 -13.39 6.96
C LEU A 458 -3.25 -13.20 6.62
N SER A 459 -2.89 -13.22 5.34
CA SER A 459 -1.50 -12.98 4.91
C SER A 459 -1.03 -11.56 5.25
N THR A 460 -1.91 -10.56 5.10
CA THR A 460 -1.64 -9.18 5.50
C THR A 460 -1.40 -9.04 7.00
N ILE A 461 -2.24 -9.67 7.84
CA ILE A 461 -2.06 -9.68 9.30
C ILE A 461 -0.68 -10.25 9.68
N LEU A 462 -0.27 -11.37 9.07
CA LEU A 462 1.02 -12.00 9.33
C LEU A 462 2.18 -11.08 8.97
N SER A 463 2.13 -10.40 7.84
CA SER A 463 3.20 -9.51 7.39
C SER A 463 3.26 -8.21 8.18
N TRP A 464 2.12 -7.58 8.45
CA TRP A 464 2.05 -6.38 9.27
C TRP A 464 2.42 -6.64 10.73
N SER A 465 2.18 -7.85 11.25
CA SER A 465 2.68 -8.26 12.57
C SER A 465 4.21 -8.21 12.65
N LEU A 466 4.90 -8.55 11.55
CA LEU A 466 6.34 -8.40 11.43
C LEU A 466 6.74 -6.92 11.46
N TYR A 467 6.07 -6.06 10.66
CA TYR A 467 6.40 -4.65 10.57
C TYR A 467 6.25 -3.94 11.90
N GLY A 468 5.12 -4.11 12.57
CA GLY A 468 4.92 -3.54 13.90
C GLY A 468 5.88 -4.11 14.94
N THR A 469 6.20 -5.41 14.89
CA THR A 469 7.21 -6.03 15.75
C THR A 469 8.58 -5.39 15.53
N ARG A 470 9.00 -5.12 14.29
CA ARG A 470 10.28 -4.48 13.97
C ARG A 470 10.34 -3.02 14.41
N CYS A 471 9.24 -2.27 14.26
CA CYS A 471 9.13 -0.92 14.80
C CYS A 471 9.27 -0.91 16.33
N PHE A 472 8.55 -1.80 17.02
CA PHE A 472 8.60 -1.89 18.48
C PHE A 472 9.94 -2.42 19.00
N GLU A 473 10.56 -3.36 18.29
CA GLU A 473 11.91 -3.85 18.56
C GLU A 473 12.96 -2.74 18.47
N TYR A 474 12.85 -1.85 17.46
CA TYR A 474 13.75 -0.71 17.32
C TYR A 474 13.64 0.27 18.49
N LEU A 475 12.43 0.55 18.98
CA LEU A 475 12.18 1.49 20.07
C LEU A 475 12.57 0.95 21.44
N PHE A 476 12.26 -0.30 21.73
CA PHE A 476 12.28 -0.87 23.08
C PHE A 476 13.12 -2.15 23.21
N GLY A 477 13.78 -2.55 22.12
CA GLY A 477 14.65 -3.74 22.09
C GLY A 477 13.89 -5.07 21.85
N THR A 478 14.67 -6.11 21.61
CA THR A 478 14.16 -7.44 21.19
C THR A 478 13.31 -8.14 22.26
N ARG A 479 13.52 -7.85 23.56
CA ARG A 479 12.72 -8.43 24.66
C ARG A 479 11.30 -7.87 24.68
N ALA A 480 11.16 -6.56 24.50
CA ALA A 480 9.85 -5.89 24.50
C ALA A 480 8.98 -6.32 23.31
N SER A 481 9.56 -6.78 22.20
CA SER A 481 8.81 -7.24 21.03
C SER A 481 7.89 -8.44 21.34
N VAL A 482 8.15 -9.21 22.39
CA VAL A 482 7.28 -10.32 22.82
C VAL A 482 5.95 -9.79 23.37
N GLY A 483 6.02 -8.72 24.19
CA GLY A 483 4.81 -8.04 24.70
C GLY A 483 3.96 -7.46 23.56
N TYR A 484 4.61 -6.81 22.58
CA TYR A 484 3.93 -6.32 21.39
C TYR A 484 3.17 -7.43 20.63
N LYS A 485 3.81 -8.58 20.42
CA LYS A 485 3.19 -9.73 19.74
C LYS A 485 1.94 -10.24 20.46
N LEU A 486 1.99 -10.32 21.80
CA LEU A 486 0.82 -10.74 22.59
C LEU A 486 -0.34 -9.74 22.44
N VAL A 487 -0.05 -8.43 22.57
CA VAL A 487 -1.07 -7.39 22.38
C VAL A 487 -1.62 -7.43 20.95
N PHE A 488 -0.77 -7.62 19.94
CA PHE A 488 -1.18 -7.70 18.54
C PHE A 488 -2.13 -8.87 18.28
N ILE A 489 -1.86 -10.05 18.86
CA ILE A 489 -2.72 -11.24 18.74
C ILE A 489 -4.07 -10.99 19.40
N LEU A 490 -4.09 -10.44 20.61
CA LEU A 490 -5.34 -10.12 21.31
C LEU A 490 -6.15 -9.04 20.60
N PHE A 491 -5.45 -8.09 19.95
CA PHE A 491 -6.10 -7.01 19.20
C PHE A 491 -6.87 -7.51 17.97
N ALA A 492 -6.56 -8.69 17.44
CA ALA A 492 -7.36 -9.32 16.39
C ALA A 492 -8.80 -9.61 16.85
N ILE A 493 -8.99 -9.99 18.12
CA ILE A 493 -10.32 -10.20 18.70
C ILE A 493 -11.03 -8.86 18.89
N VAL A 494 -10.34 -7.85 19.40
CA VAL A 494 -10.87 -6.51 19.57
C VAL A 494 -11.25 -5.90 18.22
N GLY A 495 -10.37 -5.99 17.22
CA GLY A 495 -10.59 -5.52 15.86
C GLY A 495 -11.83 -6.12 15.22
N ALA A 496 -12.09 -7.42 15.43
CA ALA A 496 -13.29 -8.10 14.93
C ALA A 496 -14.60 -7.54 15.48
N THR A 497 -14.56 -6.85 16.63
CA THR A 497 -15.73 -6.30 17.34
C THR A 497 -15.86 -4.78 17.24
N MET A 498 -14.91 -4.09 16.59
CA MET A 498 -14.95 -2.63 16.37
C MET A 498 -15.90 -2.25 15.23
N SER A 499 -16.29 -0.96 15.16
CA SER A 499 -16.97 -0.42 13.98
C SER A 499 -15.99 -0.32 12.81
N LEU A 500 -16.42 -0.70 11.61
CA LEU A 500 -15.54 -0.73 10.42
C LEU A 500 -15.00 0.66 10.06
N ASN A 501 -15.85 1.67 10.12
CA ASN A 501 -15.50 3.02 9.66
C ASN A 501 -14.39 3.67 10.50
N ASP A 502 -14.51 3.63 11.83
CA ASP A 502 -13.53 4.26 12.72
C ASP A 502 -12.19 3.51 12.68
N ALA A 503 -12.25 2.17 12.59
CA ALA A 503 -11.04 1.37 12.44
C ALA A 503 -10.31 1.67 11.11
N TRP A 504 -11.05 1.84 9.99
CA TRP A 504 -10.46 2.19 8.71
C TRP A 504 -9.86 3.59 8.71
N ASN A 505 -10.59 4.61 9.16
CA ASN A 505 -10.11 6.00 9.13
C ASN A 505 -8.86 6.17 10.01
N LEU A 506 -8.86 5.58 11.20
CA LEU A 506 -7.67 5.64 12.07
C LEU A 506 -6.48 4.89 11.47
N ALA A 507 -6.73 3.73 10.88
CA ALA A 507 -5.69 2.93 10.21
C ALA A 507 -5.10 3.67 9.02
N ASP A 508 -5.95 4.30 8.20
CA ASP A 508 -5.56 5.11 7.05
C ASP A 508 -4.70 6.31 7.51
N ALA A 509 -5.15 7.06 8.51
CA ALA A 509 -4.43 8.22 9.02
C ALA A 509 -3.01 7.86 9.51
N LEU A 510 -2.89 6.82 10.35
CA LEU A 510 -1.59 6.37 10.87
C LEU A 510 -0.65 5.89 9.75
N ASN A 511 -1.20 5.24 8.73
CA ASN A 511 -0.45 4.77 7.58
C ASN A 511 0.05 5.96 6.72
N GLY A 512 -0.76 6.98 6.50
CA GLY A 512 -0.37 8.20 5.81
C GLY A 512 0.73 8.98 6.55
N PHE A 513 0.62 9.12 7.88
CA PHE A 513 1.65 9.77 8.70
C PHE A 513 2.98 8.99 8.72
N MET A 514 2.95 7.67 8.64
CA MET A 514 4.15 6.83 8.52
C MET A 514 4.93 7.11 7.23
N ALA A 515 4.25 7.49 6.15
CA ALA A 515 4.89 7.80 4.87
C ALA A 515 5.81 9.03 4.95
N ILE A 516 5.44 10.05 5.72
CA ILE A 516 6.17 11.34 5.75
C ILE A 516 7.65 11.16 6.13
N PRO A 517 8.01 10.56 7.29
CA PRO A 517 9.40 10.36 7.65
C PRO A 517 10.16 9.49 6.65
N ASN A 518 9.49 8.52 6.05
CA ASN A 518 10.08 7.67 5.03
C ASN A 518 10.40 8.45 3.75
N LEU A 519 9.43 9.20 3.21
CA LEU A 519 9.61 9.98 1.98
C LEU A 519 10.72 11.02 2.09
N ILE A 520 10.81 11.70 3.26
CA ILE A 520 11.91 12.62 3.55
C ILE A 520 13.26 11.88 3.48
N ALA A 521 13.35 10.73 4.13
CA ALA A 521 14.59 9.97 4.20
C ALA A 521 15.04 9.45 2.83
N ILE A 522 14.14 8.83 2.06
CA ILE A 522 14.51 8.30 0.74
C ILE A 522 14.85 9.42 -0.24
N LEU A 523 14.21 10.60 -0.12
CA LEU A 523 14.53 11.75 -0.95
C LEU A 523 15.97 12.22 -0.69
N ILE A 524 16.36 12.40 0.58
CA ILE A 524 17.72 12.82 0.95
C ILE A 524 18.75 11.74 0.57
N LEU A 525 18.40 10.45 0.69
CA LEU A 525 19.28 9.33 0.32
C LEU A 525 19.27 8.97 -1.17
N SER A 526 18.59 9.75 -2.01
CA SER A 526 18.52 9.48 -3.45
C SER A 526 19.90 9.40 -4.14
N PRO A 527 20.92 10.21 -3.81
CA PRO A 527 22.25 10.07 -4.41
C PRO A 527 22.89 8.71 -4.12
N VAL A 528 22.64 8.13 -2.94
CA VAL A 528 23.15 6.80 -2.57
C VAL A 528 22.57 5.73 -3.49
N VAL A 529 21.24 5.74 -3.70
CA VAL A 529 20.56 4.78 -4.58
C VAL A 529 21.08 4.90 -6.01
N ILE A 530 21.22 6.12 -6.52
CA ILE A 530 21.72 6.39 -7.88
C ILE A 530 23.16 5.90 -8.03
N LYS A 531 24.03 6.14 -7.03
CA LYS A 531 25.40 5.63 -7.03
C LYS A 531 25.44 4.12 -7.07
N LEU A 532 24.73 3.44 -6.19
CA LEU A 532 24.63 1.98 -6.13
C LEU A 532 24.12 1.40 -7.45
N LEU A 533 23.13 2.03 -8.07
CA LEU A 533 22.58 1.61 -9.35
C LEU A 533 23.60 1.72 -10.48
N ARG A 534 24.36 2.81 -10.54
CA ARG A 534 25.44 3.01 -11.52
C ARG A 534 26.53 1.96 -11.34
N GLU A 535 26.98 1.71 -10.12
CA GLU A 535 27.98 0.69 -9.81
C GLU A 535 27.53 -0.72 -10.18
N TYR A 536 26.25 -1.04 -9.93
CA TYR A 536 25.65 -2.31 -10.31
C TYR A 536 25.72 -2.54 -11.81
N PHE A 537 25.30 -1.58 -12.63
CA PHE A 537 25.35 -1.72 -14.09
C PHE A 537 26.77 -1.63 -14.65
N ALA A 538 27.68 -0.90 -14.03
CA ALA A 538 29.10 -0.89 -14.41
C ALA A 538 29.75 -2.27 -14.20
N ARG A 539 29.38 -2.98 -13.13
CA ARG A 539 29.86 -4.35 -12.85
C ARG A 539 29.22 -5.42 -13.76
N ASN A 540 27.90 -5.30 -14.02
CA ASN A 540 27.13 -6.33 -14.73
C ASN A 540 26.91 -6.00 -16.23
N GLY A 541 27.17 -4.78 -16.68
CA GLY A 541 27.04 -4.35 -18.08
C GLY A 541 28.19 -4.82 -18.98
N ARG A 542 29.18 -5.53 -18.43
CA ARG A 542 30.27 -6.20 -19.17
C ARG A 542 29.99 -7.70 -19.40
N GLN A 543 28.85 -8.20 -18.95
CA GLN A 543 28.32 -9.53 -19.28
C GLN A 543 27.06 -9.38 -20.14
#